data_d378a92b784e9167279abaf2b7f56ed1
#
_entry.id   d378a92b784e9167279abaf2b7f56ed1
#
_cell.length_a   1.000
_cell.length_b   1.000
_cell.length_c   1.000
_cell.angle_alpha   90.00
_cell.angle_beta   90.00
_cell.angle_gamma   90.00
#
_symmetry.space_group_name_H-M   'P 1'
#
loop_
_entity.id
_entity.type
_entity.pdbx_description
1 polymer ?
#
loop_
_entity_poly.entity_id
_entity_poly.type
_entity_poly.pdbx_seq_one_letter_code
_entity_poly.pdbx_strand_id
1 'polypeptide(L)'
;MFNPSVRLLAEADGVRRTRESLSFMDPERGNVSVDVAEIYDAPAQVTRGTWHLSADSEPDFVVAPLEIRSIFPQELPLLVSLGGLRLVERFGDWSCRPFAVDTPLQLCICESA
;
A
#
# COMPACT_ATOMS: atom_id res chain seq x y z
N MET A 1 -3.51 3.31 7.14
CA MET A 1 -2.90 3.91 5.94
C MET A 1 -1.44 3.49 5.83
N PHE A 2 -0.98 3.13 4.66
CA PHE A 2 0.41 2.74 4.48
C PHE A 2 1.36 3.93 4.64
N ASN A 3 2.54 3.65 5.19
CA ASN A 3 3.62 4.62 5.24
C ASN A 3 4.41 4.56 3.93
N PRO A 4 4.43 5.62 3.11
CA PRO A 4 5.24 5.63 1.90
C PRO A 4 6.73 5.45 2.24
N SER A 5 7.36 4.51 1.57
CA SER A 5 8.75 4.12 1.83
C SER A 5 9.72 4.77 0.84
N VAL A 6 11.00 4.68 1.16
CA VAL A 6 12.09 5.07 0.23
C VAL A 6 11.98 4.29 -1.08
N ARG A 7 11.51 3.05 -1.03
CA ARG A 7 11.26 2.25 -2.24
C ARG A 7 10.33 2.98 -3.21
N LEU A 8 9.24 3.55 -2.71
CA LEU A 8 8.29 4.26 -3.56
C LEU A 8 8.92 5.48 -4.23
N LEU A 9 9.76 6.20 -3.50
CA LEU A 9 10.51 7.33 -4.07
C LEU A 9 11.50 6.85 -5.14
N ALA A 10 12.18 5.74 -4.91
CA ALA A 10 13.11 5.15 -5.88
C ALA A 10 12.39 4.63 -7.13
N GLU A 11 11.11 4.26 -7.02
CA GLU A 11 10.28 3.79 -8.12
C GLU A 11 9.54 4.91 -8.86
N ALA A 12 9.80 6.17 -8.53
CA ALA A 12 9.18 7.34 -9.15
C ALA A 12 9.76 7.67 -10.55
N ASP A 13 10.27 6.68 -11.25
CA ASP A 13 10.88 6.77 -12.58
C ASP A 13 9.92 6.40 -13.71
N GLY A 14 8.67 6.03 -13.39
CA GLY A 14 7.67 5.63 -14.36
C GLY A 14 7.89 4.24 -14.96
N VAL A 15 8.76 3.42 -14.39
CA VAL A 15 9.05 2.07 -14.86
C VAL A 15 8.08 1.07 -14.23
N ARG A 16 7.45 0.25 -15.09
CA ARG A 16 6.60 -0.86 -14.63
C ARG A 16 7.45 -1.95 -13.99
N ARG A 17 7.00 -2.45 -12.85
CA ARG A 17 7.68 -3.50 -12.10
C ARG A 17 6.75 -4.65 -11.82
N THR A 18 7.32 -5.86 -11.78
CA THR A 18 6.60 -7.07 -11.38
C THR A 18 7.30 -7.64 -10.15
N ARG A 19 6.52 -8.00 -9.14
CA ARG A 19 7.06 -8.61 -7.92
C ARG A 19 6.12 -9.67 -7.38
N GLU A 20 6.68 -10.69 -6.74
CA GLU A 20 5.93 -11.64 -5.93
C GLU A 20 5.58 -10.96 -4.61
N SER A 21 4.28 -10.89 -4.31
CA SER A 21 3.79 -10.21 -3.11
C SER A 21 3.69 -11.17 -1.93
N LEU A 22 3.03 -12.32 -2.13
CA LEU A 22 2.87 -13.34 -1.11
C LEU A 22 2.49 -14.67 -1.71
N SER A 23 2.51 -15.72 -0.90
CA SER A 23 1.92 -17.00 -1.25
C SER A 23 1.14 -17.56 -0.06
N PHE A 24 0.15 -18.38 -0.34
CA PHE A 24 -0.67 -19.00 0.69
C PHE A 24 -1.18 -20.36 0.23
N MET A 25 -1.68 -21.15 1.16
CA MET A 25 -2.27 -22.46 0.87
C MET A 25 -3.77 -22.34 0.76
N ASP A 26 -4.31 -22.76 -0.39
CA ASP A 26 -5.74 -22.84 -0.66
C ASP A 26 -6.20 -24.30 -0.52
N PRO A 27 -7.32 -24.60 0.20
CA PRO A 27 -7.79 -25.96 0.37
C PRO A 27 -8.12 -26.71 -0.92
N GLU A 28 -8.51 -25.99 -1.98
CA GLU A 28 -8.88 -26.59 -3.27
C GLU A 28 -7.74 -26.57 -4.29
N ARG A 29 -6.94 -25.50 -4.32
CA ARG A 29 -5.92 -25.26 -5.35
C ARG A 29 -4.50 -25.61 -4.90
N GLY A 30 -4.28 -25.82 -3.61
CA GLY A 30 -2.95 -26.00 -3.04
C GLY A 30 -2.23 -24.66 -2.89
N ASN A 31 -0.93 -24.63 -3.20
CA ASN A 31 -0.15 -23.42 -3.07
C ASN A 31 -0.54 -22.39 -4.13
N VAL A 32 -0.91 -21.19 -3.67
CA VAL A 32 -1.27 -20.06 -4.53
C VAL A 32 -0.22 -18.97 -4.36
N SER A 33 0.32 -18.51 -5.47
CA SER A 33 1.23 -17.35 -5.51
C SER A 33 0.50 -16.10 -5.98
N VAL A 34 0.84 -14.96 -5.41
CA VAL A 34 0.30 -13.66 -5.80
C VAL A 34 1.43 -12.80 -6.35
N ASP A 35 1.33 -12.46 -7.63
CA ASP A 35 2.24 -11.54 -8.29
C ASP A 35 1.55 -10.21 -8.55
N VAL A 36 2.30 -9.14 -8.41
CA VAL A 36 1.81 -7.79 -8.66
C VAL A 36 2.64 -7.16 -9.78
N ALA A 37 1.96 -6.75 -10.84
CA ALA A 37 2.55 -5.92 -11.89
C ALA A 37 2.06 -4.49 -11.68
N GLU A 38 2.97 -3.56 -11.39
CA GLU A 38 2.58 -2.22 -10.99
C GLU A 38 3.51 -1.14 -11.54
N ILE A 39 2.98 0.07 -11.63
CA ILE A 39 3.71 1.29 -11.95
C ILE A 39 3.28 2.39 -10.97
N TYR A 40 4.24 3.15 -10.47
CA TYR A 40 3.97 4.30 -9.63
C TYR A 40 3.93 5.57 -10.47
N ASP A 41 2.77 6.23 -10.47
CA ASP A 41 2.59 7.55 -11.07
C ASP A 41 2.90 8.60 -10.01
N ALA A 42 4.13 9.10 -10.00
CA ALA A 42 4.59 10.03 -8.98
C ALA A 42 3.82 11.36 -8.95
N PRO A 43 3.51 12.00 -10.09
CA PRO A 43 2.71 13.23 -10.05
C PRO A 43 1.33 13.06 -9.44
N ALA A 44 0.67 11.94 -9.70
CA ALA A 44 -0.64 11.62 -9.13
C ALA A 44 -0.53 10.97 -7.75
N GLN A 45 0.65 10.49 -7.37
CA GLN A 45 0.90 9.69 -6.16
C GLN A 45 -0.01 8.45 -6.10
N VAL A 46 -0.17 7.79 -7.25
CA VAL A 46 -1.02 6.62 -7.40
C VAL A 46 -0.21 5.46 -7.95
N THR A 47 -0.29 4.30 -7.29
CA THR A 47 0.21 3.04 -7.82
C THR A 47 -0.92 2.35 -8.56
N ARG A 48 -0.68 2.00 -9.84
CA ARG A 48 -1.64 1.31 -10.70
C ARG A 48 -1.05 0.02 -11.20
N GLY A 49 -1.88 -1.00 -11.29
CA GLY A 49 -1.44 -2.27 -11.82
C GLY A 49 -2.48 -3.36 -11.73
N THR A 50 -2.00 -4.60 -11.65
CA THR A 50 -2.83 -5.79 -11.55
C THR A 50 -2.22 -6.79 -10.59
N TRP A 51 -3.08 -7.48 -9.85
CA TRP A 51 -2.74 -8.65 -9.08
C TRP A 51 -3.06 -9.89 -9.89
N HIS A 52 -2.12 -10.84 -9.89
CA HIS A 52 -2.26 -12.12 -10.56
C HIS A 52 -2.13 -13.23 -9.52
N LEU A 53 -3.19 -14.03 -9.37
CA LEU A 53 -3.18 -15.19 -8.49
C LEU A 53 -3.04 -16.44 -9.34
N SER A 54 -2.06 -17.27 -9.03
CA SER A 54 -1.75 -18.48 -9.78
C SER A 54 -1.54 -19.67 -8.86
N ALA A 55 -2.05 -20.83 -9.27
CA ALA A 55 -1.73 -22.13 -8.69
C ALA A 55 -1.01 -22.98 -9.73
N ASP A 56 -0.41 -24.09 -9.30
CA ASP A 56 0.37 -24.96 -10.21
C ASP A 56 -0.44 -25.44 -11.42
N SER A 57 -1.73 -25.77 -11.20
CA SER A 57 -2.62 -26.25 -12.25
C SER A 57 -3.48 -25.16 -12.90
N GLU A 58 -3.49 -23.96 -12.35
CA GLU A 58 -4.33 -22.86 -12.81
C GLU A 58 -3.54 -21.54 -12.80
N PRO A 59 -2.74 -21.24 -13.84
CA PRO A 59 -2.07 -19.94 -13.93
C PRO A 59 -3.10 -18.81 -14.12
N ASP A 60 -2.87 -17.69 -13.44
CA ASP A 60 -3.69 -16.47 -13.54
C ASP A 60 -5.20 -16.73 -13.39
N PHE A 61 -5.60 -17.58 -12.45
CA PHE A 61 -7.01 -17.88 -12.24
C PHE A 61 -7.81 -16.68 -11.69
N VAL A 62 -7.12 -15.69 -11.12
CA VAL A 62 -7.66 -14.38 -10.76
C VAL A 62 -6.69 -13.30 -11.25
N VAL A 63 -7.22 -12.32 -11.96
CA VAL A 63 -6.53 -11.09 -12.34
C VAL A 63 -7.40 -9.92 -11.87
N ALA A 64 -6.89 -9.15 -10.93
CA ALA A 64 -7.65 -8.06 -10.32
C ALA A 64 -6.92 -6.72 -10.46
N PRO A 65 -7.65 -5.61 -10.71
CA PRO A 65 -7.04 -4.30 -10.80
C PRO A 65 -6.54 -3.83 -9.43
N LEU A 66 -5.47 -3.03 -9.45
CA LEU A 66 -4.89 -2.39 -8.29
C LEU A 66 -4.77 -0.90 -8.55
N GLU A 67 -5.33 -0.09 -7.65
CA GLU A 67 -5.12 1.35 -7.66
C GLU A 67 -5.04 1.84 -6.22
N ILE A 68 -3.88 2.37 -5.82
CA ILE A 68 -3.62 2.82 -4.45
C ILE A 68 -3.04 4.23 -4.50
N ARG A 69 -3.73 5.18 -3.84
CA ARG A 69 -3.22 6.53 -3.59
C ARG A 69 -2.30 6.49 -2.36
N SER A 70 -1.08 6.97 -2.50
CA SER A 70 -0.14 7.12 -1.38
C SER A 70 -0.27 8.50 -0.76
N ILE A 71 -0.47 8.54 0.54
CA ILE A 71 -0.53 9.79 1.32
C ILE A 71 0.76 9.90 2.12
N PHE A 72 1.54 10.93 1.82
CA PHE A 72 2.83 11.14 2.48
C PHE A 72 2.66 11.72 3.89
N PRO A 73 3.65 11.52 4.78
CA PRO A 73 3.51 11.89 6.19
C PRO A 73 3.20 13.35 6.48
N GLN A 74 3.69 14.28 5.66
CA GLN A 74 3.40 15.70 5.81
C GLN A 74 2.08 16.13 5.16
N GLU A 75 1.59 15.34 4.21
CA GLU A 75 0.32 15.59 3.53
C GLU A 75 -0.87 15.21 4.41
N LEU A 76 -0.74 14.15 5.19
CA LEU A 76 -1.84 13.58 5.97
C LEU A 76 -2.47 14.57 6.97
N PRO A 77 -1.70 15.30 7.79
CA PRO A 77 -2.28 16.30 8.68
C PRO A 77 -3.05 17.40 7.95
N LEU A 78 -2.60 17.79 6.76
CA LEU A 78 -3.29 18.78 5.94
C LEU A 78 -4.63 18.28 5.44
N LEU A 79 -4.69 17.03 4.95
CA LEU A 79 -5.92 16.41 4.49
C LEU A 79 -6.92 16.23 5.63
N VAL A 80 -6.45 15.79 6.78
CA VAL A 80 -7.27 15.66 8.00
C VAL A 80 -7.88 17.01 8.38
N SER A 81 -7.08 18.07 8.35
CA SER A 81 -7.53 19.43 8.66
C SER A 81 -8.58 19.92 7.66
N LEU A 82 -8.38 19.68 6.35
CA LEU A 82 -9.37 20.00 5.32
C LEU A 82 -10.71 19.28 5.54
N GLY A 83 -10.66 18.10 6.12
CA GLY A 83 -11.87 17.31 6.47
C GLY A 83 -12.55 17.73 7.75
N GLY A 84 -12.09 18.80 8.42
CA GLY A 84 -12.66 19.26 9.66
C GLY A 84 -12.23 18.49 10.90
N LEU A 85 -11.11 17.77 10.80
CA LEU A 85 -10.54 16.99 11.89
C LEU A 85 -9.18 17.54 12.30
N ARG A 86 -8.72 17.17 13.48
CA ARG A 86 -7.40 17.49 13.99
C ARG A 86 -6.67 16.20 14.32
N LEU A 87 -5.45 16.03 13.80
CA LEU A 87 -4.59 14.91 14.15
C LEU A 87 -4.05 15.09 15.57
N VAL A 88 -4.40 14.15 16.45
CA VAL A 88 -3.97 14.16 17.86
C VAL A 88 -2.72 13.34 18.03
N GLU A 89 -2.68 12.15 17.43
CA GLU A 89 -1.60 11.18 17.61
C GLU A 89 -1.45 10.30 16.38
N ARG A 90 -0.23 9.88 16.10
CA ARG A 90 0.07 9.00 14.96
C ARG A 90 0.99 7.86 15.40
N PHE A 91 0.54 6.64 15.14
CA PHE A 91 1.31 5.42 15.39
C PHE A 91 1.80 4.78 14.10
N GLY A 92 2.86 4.00 14.19
CA GLY A 92 3.48 3.35 13.05
C GLY A 92 3.03 1.91 12.82
N ASP A 93 2.43 1.27 13.82
CA ASP A 93 1.91 -0.09 13.73
C ASP A 93 0.77 -0.31 14.75
N TRP A 94 0.19 -1.51 14.71
CA TRP A 94 -0.92 -1.86 15.58
C TRP A 94 -0.53 -2.06 17.05
N SER A 95 0.77 -2.09 17.39
CA SER A 95 1.24 -2.12 18.78
C SER A 95 1.46 -0.73 19.37
N CYS A 96 0.98 0.30 18.72
CA CYS A 96 1.12 1.70 19.14
C CYS A 96 2.58 2.18 19.21
N ARG A 97 3.45 1.60 18.38
CA ARG A 97 4.80 2.11 18.19
C ARG A 97 4.71 3.52 17.59
N PRO A 98 5.47 4.50 18.08
CA PRO A 98 5.46 5.84 17.49
C PRO A 98 5.77 5.81 15.99
N PHE A 99 5.07 6.65 15.24
CA PHE A 99 5.30 6.78 13.81
C PHE A 99 6.75 7.21 13.52
N ALA A 100 7.40 6.50 12.61
CA ALA A 100 8.78 6.76 12.21
C ALA A 100 8.97 6.37 10.73
N VAL A 101 10.13 6.68 10.18
CA VAL A 101 10.44 6.43 8.76
C VAL A 101 10.39 4.93 8.41
N ASP A 102 10.69 4.06 9.37
CA ASP A 102 10.76 2.61 9.19
C ASP A 102 9.49 1.86 9.60
N THR A 103 8.46 2.56 10.04
CA THR A 103 7.19 1.93 10.41
C THR A 103 6.32 1.67 9.18
N PRO A 104 5.57 0.53 9.16
CA PRO A 104 4.81 0.16 7.96
C PRO A 104 3.55 0.97 7.72
N LEU A 105 2.98 1.59 8.76
CA LEU A 105 1.68 2.24 8.70
C LEU A 105 1.73 3.68 9.21
N GLN A 106 0.65 4.39 8.93
CA GLN A 106 0.28 5.64 9.57
C GLN A 106 -1.11 5.43 10.18
N LEU A 107 -1.15 5.13 11.47
CA LEU A 107 -2.40 4.97 12.21
C LEU A 107 -2.69 6.26 12.96
N CYS A 108 -3.75 6.93 12.60
CA CYS A 108 -4.04 8.28 13.06
C CYS A 108 -5.21 8.29 14.01
N ILE A 109 -5.01 8.94 15.15
CA ILE A 109 -6.07 9.29 16.09
C ILE A 109 -6.43 10.74 15.82
N CYS A 110 -7.69 10.99 15.50
CA CYS A 110 -8.19 12.31 15.18
C CYS A 110 -9.37 12.67 16.09
N GLU A 111 -9.59 13.96 16.24
CA GLU A 111 -10.78 14.49 16.90
C GLU A 111 -11.38 15.61 16.07
N SER A 112 -12.62 15.98 16.35
CA SER A 112 -13.26 17.12 15.70
C SER A 112 -12.49 18.41 15.99
N ALA A 113 -12.25 19.15 14.95
CA ALA A 113 -11.56 20.43 15.09
C ALA A 113 -12.47 21.50 15.68
#